data_798de5369e6ea3176761b49d5e8133ca
#
_entry.id   798de5369e6ea3176761b49d5e8133ca
#
_cell.length_a   1.000
_cell.length_b   1.000
_cell.length_c   1.000
_cell.angle_alpha   90.00
_cell.angle_beta   90.00
_cell.angle_gamma   90.00
#
_symmetry.space_group_name_H-M   'P 1'
#
loop_
_entity.id
_entity.type
_entity.pdbx_description
1 polymer ?
#
loop_
_entity_poly.entity_id
_entity_poly.type
_entity_poly.pdbx_seq_one_letter_code
_entity_poly.pdbx_strand_id
1 'polypeptide(L)'
;KGNKEVGVRAIFLYPMNALVNDQIDRIRNILLHCPEITFGFFTGDTPEKASTNTRKKLGEENGVVIPNNELVSREEIRQNPPHLLFTNYSMLEYLLIRPNDYAIFEEQRLQNWKYVVLDEAHTYNGSLGIELSLLLRRLTGLAPKRPQFILTSATLGQEGKSEADIIKFAKNLTSSEYDKGDIIFSKRIPLQGEASYRVTGNDYQTIKDNMKSLDEIKKIAGKYYDCKASNVREVLFELLSRDKNVHALSELLKLGSKDFSIIYNELHEYMSKDELIALIDIINMAEKNGVGLFDLKYHSFVRPLSGAYVTYGKEPKLSLMKTNEIDGMKAFEVGNCRYCNSPYIIGKIQRSKDDQMDYLLQNKEIDIYENYGNDQNVRIDYFLLANAVNEEEVGKE
;
A
#
# COMPACT_ATOMS: atom_id res chain seq x y z
N LYS A 1 -32.99 9.29 3.65
CA LYS A 1 -33.49 10.27 2.65
C LYS A 1 -33.50 11.64 3.33
N GLY A 2 -32.67 12.38 3.09
CA GLY A 2 -31.88 13.34 2.59
C GLY A 2 -32.02 14.72 3.24
N ASN A 3 -31.46 14.93 4.48
CA ASN A 3 -31.19 16.30 4.91
C ASN A 3 -30.13 16.89 3.95
N LYS A 4 -30.55 17.82 3.08
CA LYS A 4 -29.73 18.50 2.07
C LYS A 4 -29.02 19.76 2.62
N GLU A 5 -29.09 19.99 3.94
CA GLU A 5 -28.44 21.11 4.57
C GLU A 5 -26.91 21.01 4.42
N VAL A 6 -26.30 22.14 4.16
CA VAL A 6 -24.84 22.29 4.09
C VAL A 6 -24.23 21.91 5.45
N GLY A 7 -23.13 21.19 5.44
CA GLY A 7 -22.37 20.86 6.65
C GLY A 7 -21.89 19.42 6.68
N VAL A 8 -20.85 19.21 7.45
CA VAL A 8 -20.15 17.93 7.54
C VAL A 8 -21.01 16.84 8.16
N ARG A 9 -21.04 15.67 7.54
CA ARG A 9 -21.69 14.44 8.05
C ARG A 9 -20.68 13.40 8.44
N ALA A 10 -19.58 13.31 7.68
CA ALA A 10 -18.47 12.42 7.98
C ALA A 10 -17.15 13.07 7.63
N ILE A 11 -16.14 12.83 8.49
CA ILE A 11 -14.74 13.20 8.25
C ILE A 11 -13.95 11.90 8.09
N PHE A 12 -13.21 11.80 6.99
CA PHE A 12 -12.32 10.67 6.69
C PHE A 12 -10.87 11.12 6.87
N LEU A 13 -10.15 10.45 7.77
CA LEU A 13 -8.76 10.73 8.08
C LEU A 13 -7.85 9.63 7.56
N TYR A 14 -6.91 10.01 6.73
CA TYR A 14 -5.87 9.15 6.19
C TYR A 14 -4.52 9.47 6.81
N PRO A 15 -3.63 8.49 6.98
CA PRO A 15 -2.30 8.75 7.53
C PRO A 15 -1.40 9.55 6.59
N MET A 16 -1.60 9.44 5.28
CA MET A 16 -0.76 10.10 4.25
C MET A 16 -1.58 10.56 3.05
N ASN A 17 -1.10 11.61 2.35
CA ASN A 17 -1.73 12.12 1.13
C ASN A 17 -1.81 11.08 0.01
N ALA A 18 -0.79 10.21 -0.12
CA ALA A 18 -0.79 9.16 -1.15
C ALA A 18 -2.01 8.24 -1.06
N LEU A 19 -2.42 7.86 0.17
CA LEU A 19 -3.63 7.05 0.38
C LEU A 19 -4.91 7.81 0.05
N VAL A 20 -4.94 9.12 0.30
CA VAL A 20 -6.06 9.98 -0.12
C VAL A 20 -6.19 9.94 -1.65
N ASN A 21 -5.08 10.10 -2.36
CA ASN A 21 -5.06 10.15 -3.82
C ASN A 21 -5.52 8.81 -4.44
N ASP A 22 -5.11 7.67 -3.90
CA ASP A 22 -5.56 6.35 -4.36
C ASP A 22 -7.06 6.12 -4.19
N GLN A 23 -7.67 6.76 -3.18
CA GLN A 23 -9.10 6.64 -2.92
C GLN A 23 -9.95 7.63 -3.71
N ILE A 24 -9.37 8.74 -4.21
CA ILE A 24 -10.12 9.82 -4.89
C ILE A 24 -10.97 9.26 -6.02
N ASP A 25 -10.38 8.52 -6.94
CA ASP A 25 -11.08 8.03 -8.14
C ASP A 25 -12.16 7.01 -7.79
N ARG A 26 -11.92 6.19 -6.79
CA ARG A 26 -12.93 5.26 -6.28
C ARG A 26 -14.12 6.00 -5.67
N ILE A 27 -13.88 7.05 -4.90
CA ILE A 27 -14.93 7.88 -4.30
C ILE A 27 -15.72 8.63 -5.39
N ARG A 28 -15.04 9.19 -6.40
CA ARG A 28 -15.66 9.83 -7.55
C ARG A 28 -16.61 8.90 -8.26
N ASN A 29 -16.17 7.68 -8.57
CA ASN A 29 -17.00 6.68 -9.23
C ASN A 29 -18.24 6.29 -8.42
N ILE A 30 -18.12 6.12 -7.11
CA ILE A 30 -19.23 5.81 -6.22
C ILE A 30 -20.22 6.98 -6.15
N LEU A 31 -19.72 8.19 -5.95
CA LEU A 31 -20.56 9.38 -5.72
C LEU A 31 -21.04 10.05 -7.01
N LEU A 32 -20.55 9.64 -8.18
CA LEU A 32 -21.07 10.08 -9.48
C LEU A 32 -22.58 9.82 -9.60
N HIS A 33 -23.06 8.71 -9.01
CA HIS A 33 -24.45 8.30 -9.03
C HIS A 33 -25.29 8.85 -7.86
N CYS A 34 -24.68 9.67 -7.00
CA CYS A 34 -25.31 10.26 -5.81
C CYS A 34 -25.08 11.78 -5.78
N PRO A 35 -25.64 12.55 -6.73
CA PRO A 35 -25.34 13.97 -6.89
C PRO A 35 -25.80 14.84 -5.70
N GLU A 36 -26.68 14.31 -4.85
CA GLU A 36 -27.13 14.96 -3.61
C GLU A 36 -26.14 14.91 -2.48
N ILE A 37 -25.10 14.06 -2.57
CA ILE A 37 -24.04 13.94 -1.56
C ILE A 37 -22.83 14.74 -2.03
N THR A 38 -22.55 15.86 -1.39
CA THR A 38 -21.36 16.66 -1.67
C THR A 38 -20.15 16.08 -0.94
N PHE A 39 -18.98 16.15 -1.57
CA PHE A 39 -17.73 15.71 -1.00
C PHE A 39 -16.57 16.60 -1.42
N GLY A 40 -15.49 16.58 -0.65
CA GLY A 40 -14.31 17.36 -0.96
C GLY A 40 -13.07 16.83 -0.26
N PHE A 41 -11.94 17.00 -0.92
CA PHE A 41 -10.62 16.63 -0.39
C PHE A 41 -9.91 17.89 0.06
N PHE A 42 -9.55 17.96 1.34
CA PHE A 42 -8.80 19.07 1.90
C PHE A 42 -7.42 18.58 2.32
N THR A 43 -6.47 18.69 1.42
CA THR A 43 -5.07 18.26 1.59
C THR A 43 -4.10 19.39 1.26
N GLY A 44 -2.79 19.12 1.30
CA GLY A 44 -1.76 20.07 0.86
C GLY A 44 -1.93 20.47 -0.61
N ASP A 45 -2.38 19.53 -1.44
CA ASP A 45 -2.49 19.68 -2.90
C ASP A 45 -3.80 20.36 -3.34
N THR A 46 -4.77 20.56 -2.43
CA THR A 46 -6.05 21.20 -2.74
C THR A 46 -5.84 22.69 -3.07
N PRO A 47 -6.21 23.15 -4.27
CA PRO A 47 -6.04 24.54 -4.69
C PRO A 47 -6.87 25.48 -3.82
N GLU A 48 -6.36 26.69 -3.61
CA GLU A 48 -7.07 27.70 -2.81
C GLU A 48 -8.38 28.13 -3.45
N LYS A 49 -8.36 28.38 -4.78
CA LYS A 49 -9.53 28.80 -5.57
C LYS A 49 -9.74 27.89 -6.77
N ALA A 50 -11.01 27.63 -7.09
CA ALA A 50 -11.39 26.99 -8.34
C ALA A 50 -11.64 28.05 -9.41
N SER A 51 -10.96 27.93 -10.53
CA SER A 51 -11.31 28.61 -11.78
C SER A 51 -12.23 27.72 -12.63
N THR A 52 -12.89 28.27 -13.62
CA THR A 52 -13.70 27.51 -14.60
C THR A 52 -12.92 26.38 -15.26
N ASN A 53 -11.59 26.52 -15.35
CA ASN A 53 -10.69 25.52 -15.93
C ASN A 53 -10.15 24.53 -14.90
N THR A 54 -10.32 24.72 -13.59
CA THR A 54 -9.75 23.84 -12.55
C THR A 54 -10.31 22.42 -12.67
N ARG A 55 -11.62 22.27 -12.77
CA ARG A 55 -12.28 20.95 -12.95
C ARG A 55 -11.83 20.27 -14.24
N LYS A 56 -11.71 21.04 -15.34
CA LYS A 56 -11.27 20.51 -16.63
C LYS A 56 -9.83 20.05 -16.58
N LYS A 57 -8.92 20.83 -16.00
CA LYS A 57 -7.51 20.46 -15.83
C LYS A 57 -7.34 19.22 -14.95
N LEU A 58 -8.01 19.17 -13.79
CA LEU A 58 -7.98 17.99 -12.92
C LEU A 58 -8.50 16.74 -13.61
N GLY A 59 -9.53 16.86 -14.46
CA GLY A 59 -10.04 15.75 -15.25
C GLY A 59 -9.08 15.29 -16.33
N GLU A 60 -8.45 16.23 -17.05
CA GLU A 60 -7.48 15.94 -18.12
C GLU A 60 -6.17 15.33 -17.56
N GLU A 61 -5.64 15.87 -16.45
CA GLU A 61 -4.42 15.39 -15.81
C GLU A 61 -4.55 13.96 -15.26
N ASN A 62 -5.72 13.61 -14.75
CA ASN A 62 -5.97 12.30 -14.14
C ASN A 62 -6.75 11.33 -15.06
N GLY A 63 -7.18 11.78 -16.25
CA GLY A 63 -7.98 10.95 -17.16
C GLY A 63 -9.35 10.53 -16.61
N VAL A 64 -9.93 11.32 -15.68
CA VAL A 64 -11.18 11.02 -14.98
C VAL A 64 -12.21 12.13 -15.10
N VAL A 65 -13.47 11.78 -14.93
CA VAL A 65 -14.56 12.76 -14.86
C VAL A 65 -14.70 13.29 -13.44
N ILE A 66 -14.59 14.61 -13.27
CA ILE A 66 -14.80 15.26 -11.96
C ILE A 66 -16.31 15.49 -11.77
N PRO A 67 -16.95 14.83 -10.79
CA PRO A 67 -18.40 14.97 -10.54
C PRO A 67 -18.75 16.40 -10.08
N ASN A 68 -19.97 16.85 -10.41
CA ASN A 68 -20.45 18.19 -10.04
C ASN A 68 -20.62 18.38 -8.52
N ASN A 69 -20.80 17.30 -7.78
CA ASN A 69 -20.94 17.29 -6.33
C ASN A 69 -19.59 17.22 -5.59
N GLU A 70 -18.46 17.20 -6.32
CA GLU A 70 -17.12 17.35 -5.73
C GLU A 70 -16.77 18.84 -5.56
N LEU A 71 -16.37 19.24 -4.36
CA LEU A 71 -15.82 20.57 -4.08
C LEU A 71 -14.30 20.50 -4.28
N VAL A 72 -13.81 21.18 -5.30
CA VAL A 72 -12.42 21.04 -5.79
C VAL A 72 -11.44 22.08 -5.28
N SER A 73 -11.90 23.04 -4.45
CA SER A 73 -11.05 24.07 -3.88
C SER A 73 -11.34 24.33 -2.40
N ARG A 74 -10.36 24.88 -1.71
CA ARG A 74 -10.49 25.23 -0.28
C ARG A 74 -11.56 26.30 -0.08
N GLU A 75 -11.66 27.26 -0.99
CA GLU A 75 -12.69 28.31 -0.92
C GLU A 75 -14.10 27.72 -1.03
N GLU A 76 -14.36 26.80 -1.97
CA GLU A 76 -15.64 26.09 -2.07
C GLU A 76 -15.97 25.33 -0.80
N ILE A 77 -15.00 24.60 -0.24
CA ILE A 77 -15.17 23.79 0.97
C ILE A 77 -15.45 24.67 2.20
N ARG A 78 -14.82 25.85 2.32
CA ARG A 78 -15.08 26.79 3.41
C ARG A 78 -16.45 27.42 3.30
N GLN A 79 -16.87 27.81 2.10
CA GLN A 79 -18.16 28.45 1.86
C GLN A 79 -19.31 27.45 2.09
N ASN A 80 -19.17 26.26 1.57
CA ASN A 80 -20.17 25.20 1.62
C ASN A 80 -19.54 23.87 2.08
N PRO A 81 -19.31 23.67 3.38
CA PRO A 81 -18.71 22.44 3.87
C PRO A 81 -19.43 21.19 3.34
N PRO A 82 -18.68 20.24 2.74
CA PRO A 82 -19.27 19.07 2.11
C PRO A 82 -19.86 18.09 3.13
N HIS A 83 -20.76 17.22 2.69
CA HIS A 83 -21.26 16.12 3.51
C HIS A 83 -20.13 15.15 3.92
N LEU A 84 -19.20 14.87 2.99
CA LEU A 84 -18.05 13.99 3.23
C LEU A 84 -16.76 14.80 3.04
N LEU A 85 -16.01 14.98 4.12
CA LEU A 85 -14.72 15.67 4.12
C LEU A 85 -13.60 14.66 4.23
N PHE A 86 -12.71 14.63 3.26
CA PHE A 86 -11.52 13.77 3.21
C PHE A 86 -10.26 14.59 3.47
N THR A 87 -9.45 14.17 4.43
CA THR A 87 -8.25 14.91 4.82
C THR A 87 -7.22 13.97 5.46
N ASN A 88 -6.06 14.49 5.82
CA ASN A 88 -5.09 13.80 6.66
C ASN A 88 -5.03 14.44 8.06
N TYR A 89 -4.35 13.75 9.01
CA TYR A 89 -4.32 14.23 10.40
C TYR A 89 -3.62 15.60 10.55
N SER A 90 -2.51 15.81 9.82
CA SER A 90 -1.77 17.08 9.88
C SER A 90 -2.59 18.24 9.33
N MET A 91 -3.30 18.00 8.23
CA MET A 91 -4.16 19.02 7.63
C MET A 91 -5.37 19.32 8.54
N LEU A 92 -5.94 18.29 9.20
CA LEU A 92 -7.02 18.48 10.16
C LEU A 92 -6.57 19.40 11.31
N GLU A 93 -5.34 19.25 11.80
CA GLU A 93 -4.80 20.16 12.83
C GLU A 93 -4.74 21.60 12.32
N TYR A 94 -4.24 21.81 11.07
CA TYR A 94 -4.26 23.14 10.47
C TYR A 94 -5.67 23.70 10.30
N LEU A 95 -6.65 22.87 9.92
CA LEU A 95 -8.05 23.27 9.79
C LEU A 95 -8.64 23.78 11.12
N LEU A 96 -8.21 23.23 12.26
CA LEU A 96 -8.67 23.65 13.59
C LEU A 96 -7.92 24.87 14.14
N ILE A 97 -6.76 25.22 13.59
CA ILE A 97 -5.93 26.32 14.05
C ILE A 97 -6.12 27.58 13.20
N ARG A 98 -6.29 27.40 11.88
CA ARG A 98 -6.37 28.54 10.94
C ARG A 98 -7.74 29.22 11.02
N PRO A 99 -7.81 30.52 11.29
CA PRO A 99 -9.07 31.24 11.41
C PRO A 99 -9.98 31.12 10.20
N ASN A 100 -9.40 31.14 8.99
CA ASN A 100 -10.17 31.05 7.74
C ASN A 100 -10.79 29.66 7.52
N ASP A 101 -10.18 28.61 8.05
CA ASP A 101 -10.62 27.23 7.88
C ASP A 101 -11.62 26.81 8.96
N TYR A 102 -11.60 27.51 10.11
CA TYR A 102 -12.47 27.24 11.24
C TYR A 102 -13.96 27.35 10.92
N ALA A 103 -14.32 28.12 9.91
CA ALA A 103 -15.69 28.25 9.42
C ALA A 103 -16.31 26.88 9.04
N ILE A 104 -15.50 25.87 8.66
CA ILE A 104 -15.96 24.51 8.35
C ILE A 104 -16.58 23.85 9.59
N PHE A 105 -16.09 24.19 10.80
CA PHE A 105 -16.46 23.59 12.08
C PHE A 105 -17.35 24.47 12.94
N GLU A 106 -17.99 25.48 12.36
CA GLU A 106 -19.03 26.24 13.07
C GLU A 106 -20.14 25.32 13.56
N GLU A 107 -20.66 25.55 14.75
CA GLU A 107 -21.65 24.71 15.43
C GLU A 107 -22.85 24.38 14.53
N GLN A 108 -23.36 25.36 13.80
CA GLN A 108 -24.49 25.20 12.91
C GLN A 108 -24.21 24.20 11.78
N ARG A 109 -22.97 24.11 11.33
CA ARG A 109 -22.51 23.22 10.25
C ARG A 109 -22.20 21.81 10.74
N LEU A 110 -22.02 21.63 12.05
CA LEU A 110 -21.77 20.36 12.71
C LEU A 110 -23.02 19.70 13.31
N GLN A 111 -24.20 20.32 13.23
CA GLN A 111 -25.45 19.77 13.79
C GLN A 111 -25.78 18.34 13.33
N ASN A 112 -25.40 18.02 12.13
CA ASN A 112 -25.66 16.72 11.51
C ASN A 112 -24.41 15.85 11.37
N TRP A 113 -23.30 16.20 12.02
CA TRP A 113 -22.08 15.41 11.98
C TRP A 113 -22.26 14.11 12.75
N LYS A 114 -21.97 12.97 12.06
CA LYS A 114 -22.25 11.63 12.58
C LYS A 114 -21.03 10.74 12.71
N TYR A 115 -20.06 10.88 11.81
CA TYR A 115 -18.98 9.92 11.69
C TYR A 115 -17.60 10.57 11.62
N VAL A 116 -16.62 9.92 12.24
CA VAL A 116 -15.19 10.11 11.99
C VAL A 116 -14.61 8.75 11.61
N VAL A 117 -14.06 8.66 10.42
CA VAL A 117 -13.45 7.44 9.88
C VAL A 117 -11.94 7.60 9.91
N LEU A 118 -11.26 6.69 10.59
CA LEU A 118 -9.81 6.63 10.68
C LEU A 118 -9.34 5.46 9.83
N ASP A 119 -8.77 5.76 8.67
CA ASP A 119 -8.22 4.72 7.79
C ASP A 119 -6.80 4.33 8.21
N GLU A 120 -6.45 3.07 7.99
CA GLU A 120 -5.17 2.48 8.41
C GLU A 120 -4.82 2.80 9.88
N ALA A 121 -5.78 2.63 10.77
CA ALA A 121 -5.70 3.06 12.17
C ALA A 121 -4.48 2.48 12.92
N HIS A 122 -3.94 1.34 12.49
CA HIS A 122 -2.74 0.72 13.05
C HIS A 122 -1.48 1.61 12.92
N THR A 123 -1.48 2.56 12.00
CA THR A 123 -0.35 3.50 11.83
C THR A 123 -0.29 4.55 12.93
N TYR A 124 -1.42 4.81 13.61
CA TYR A 124 -1.53 5.79 14.69
C TYR A 124 -1.13 5.18 16.04
N ASN A 125 0.14 4.87 16.20
CA ASN A 125 0.72 4.33 17.42
C ASN A 125 1.81 5.24 17.99
N GLY A 126 2.30 4.96 19.20
CA GLY A 126 3.34 5.74 19.86
C GLY A 126 2.98 7.23 20.00
N SER A 127 3.93 8.13 19.71
CA SER A 127 3.76 9.59 19.80
C SER A 127 2.66 10.10 18.88
N LEU A 128 2.62 9.61 17.63
CA LEU A 128 1.61 9.99 16.65
C LEU A 128 0.19 9.64 17.12
N GLY A 129 0.01 8.48 17.77
CA GLY A 129 -1.27 8.08 18.36
C GLY A 129 -1.72 9.02 19.48
N ILE A 130 -0.78 9.51 20.30
CA ILE A 130 -1.07 10.48 21.37
C ILE A 130 -1.50 11.82 20.75
N GLU A 131 -0.75 12.32 19.78
CA GLU A 131 -1.06 13.58 19.08
C GLU A 131 -2.44 13.52 18.41
N LEU A 132 -2.72 12.45 17.65
CA LEU A 132 -4.03 12.26 17.04
C LEU A 132 -5.15 12.15 18.09
N SER A 133 -4.94 11.42 19.18
CA SER A 133 -5.95 11.32 20.24
C SER A 133 -6.31 12.68 20.84
N LEU A 134 -5.33 13.56 21.05
CA LEU A 134 -5.57 14.93 21.53
C LEU A 134 -6.29 15.77 20.46
N LEU A 135 -5.89 15.65 19.19
CA LEU A 135 -6.55 16.32 18.07
C LEU A 135 -8.03 15.90 17.95
N LEU A 136 -8.32 14.59 18.05
CA LEU A 136 -9.68 14.07 18.01
C LEU A 136 -10.55 14.55 19.20
N ARG A 137 -9.97 14.68 20.38
CA ARG A 137 -10.69 15.27 21.55
C ARG A 137 -11.04 16.73 21.30
N ARG A 138 -10.11 17.52 20.75
CA ARG A 138 -10.37 18.91 20.38
C ARG A 138 -11.48 18.99 19.33
N LEU A 139 -11.37 18.18 18.28
CA LEU A 139 -12.34 18.12 17.19
C LEU A 139 -13.74 17.74 17.68
N THR A 140 -13.84 16.68 18.47
CA THR A 140 -15.15 16.21 18.99
C THR A 140 -15.75 17.15 20.02
N GLY A 141 -14.93 17.97 20.69
CA GLY A 141 -15.39 19.03 21.60
C GLY A 141 -16.15 20.16 20.89
N LEU A 142 -16.01 20.30 19.57
CA LEU A 142 -16.74 21.28 18.77
C LEU A 142 -18.14 20.78 18.35
N ALA A 143 -18.37 19.47 18.41
CA ALA A 143 -19.62 18.89 17.93
C ALA A 143 -20.71 18.98 19.01
N PRO A 144 -21.94 19.42 18.65
CA PRO A 144 -23.09 19.42 19.57
C PRO A 144 -23.45 18.00 20.06
N LYS A 145 -23.21 17.01 19.22
CA LYS A 145 -23.35 15.60 19.56
C LYS A 145 -22.09 14.86 19.11
N ARG A 146 -21.55 14.03 20.03
CA ARG A 146 -20.34 13.24 19.74
C ARG A 146 -20.56 12.33 18.54
N PRO A 147 -19.68 12.39 17.52
CA PRO A 147 -19.75 11.50 16.35
C PRO A 147 -19.31 10.08 16.71
N GLN A 148 -19.80 9.11 15.96
CA GLN A 148 -19.33 7.73 16.01
C GLN A 148 -17.98 7.60 15.27
N PHE A 149 -17.05 6.88 15.88
CA PHE A 149 -15.77 6.56 15.25
C PHE A 149 -15.84 5.21 14.53
N ILE A 150 -15.26 5.15 13.35
CA ILE A 150 -15.05 3.93 12.57
C ILE A 150 -13.56 3.84 12.28
N LEU A 151 -12.93 2.74 12.68
CA LEU A 151 -11.52 2.50 12.48
C LEU A 151 -11.36 1.33 11.51
N THR A 152 -10.57 1.53 10.45
CA THR A 152 -10.20 0.46 9.52
C THR A 152 -8.74 0.10 9.68
N SER A 153 -8.39 -1.16 9.50
CA SER A 153 -7.01 -1.63 9.57
C SER A 153 -6.85 -2.98 8.90
N ALA A 154 -5.77 -3.14 8.15
CA ALA A 154 -5.39 -4.42 7.56
C ALA A 154 -4.70 -5.36 8.57
N THR A 155 -4.14 -4.84 9.66
CA THR A 155 -3.22 -5.60 10.53
C THR A 155 -3.68 -5.75 11.98
N LEU A 156 -4.66 -5.00 12.45
CA LEU A 156 -5.15 -5.08 13.84
C LEU A 156 -5.89 -6.39 14.15
N GLY A 157 -6.35 -7.11 13.14
CA GLY A 157 -7.06 -8.38 13.28
C GLY A 157 -6.23 -9.62 12.95
N GLN A 158 -4.89 -9.51 12.84
CA GLN A 158 -4.02 -10.65 12.57
C GLN A 158 -3.69 -11.44 13.84
N GLU A 159 -3.31 -12.73 13.66
CA GLU A 159 -2.91 -13.63 14.74
C GLU A 159 -1.95 -12.97 15.73
N GLY A 160 -2.29 -13.07 17.03
CA GLY A 160 -1.48 -12.58 18.14
C GLY A 160 -1.96 -11.31 18.85
N LYS A 161 -2.92 -10.55 18.29
CA LYS A 161 -3.59 -9.47 19.03
C LYS A 161 -4.95 -9.92 19.53
N SER A 162 -5.17 -9.83 20.84
CA SER A 162 -6.46 -10.16 21.43
C SER A 162 -7.51 -9.09 21.10
N GLU A 163 -8.79 -9.47 21.04
CA GLU A 163 -9.89 -8.51 20.88
C GLU A 163 -9.82 -7.39 21.95
N ALA A 164 -9.36 -7.74 23.16
CA ALA A 164 -9.17 -6.78 24.25
C ALA A 164 -8.12 -5.71 23.91
N ASP A 165 -7.04 -6.08 23.21
CA ASP A 165 -6.00 -5.12 22.80
C ASP A 165 -6.52 -4.17 21.71
N ILE A 166 -7.32 -4.69 20.78
CA ILE A 166 -7.98 -3.88 19.74
C ILE A 166 -8.93 -2.88 20.37
N ILE A 167 -9.78 -3.31 21.31
CA ILE A 167 -10.70 -2.45 22.04
C ILE A 167 -9.94 -1.39 22.83
N LYS A 168 -8.88 -1.78 23.55
CA LYS A 168 -8.04 -0.87 24.31
C LYS A 168 -7.40 0.18 23.44
N PHE A 169 -6.87 -0.22 22.27
CA PHE A 169 -6.30 0.69 21.29
C PHE A 169 -7.34 1.70 20.80
N ALA A 170 -8.51 1.23 20.35
CA ALA A 170 -9.58 2.08 19.87
C ALA A 170 -10.07 3.07 20.94
N LYS A 171 -10.27 2.62 22.19
CA LYS A 171 -10.63 3.48 23.34
C LYS A 171 -9.59 4.55 23.59
N ASN A 172 -8.31 4.19 23.61
CA ASN A 172 -7.22 5.13 23.86
C ASN A 172 -7.14 6.20 22.76
N LEU A 173 -7.29 5.79 21.51
CA LEU A 173 -7.18 6.68 20.35
C LEU A 173 -8.36 7.65 20.27
N THR A 174 -9.59 7.16 20.42
CA THR A 174 -10.81 7.92 20.15
C THR A 174 -11.50 8.46 21.42
N SER A 175 -11.14 7.96 22.60
CA SER A 175 -11.86 8.21 23.86
C SER A 175 -13.36 7.84 23.78
N SER A 176 -13.70 6.82 23.01
CA SER A 176 -15.06 6.25 22.88
C SER A 176 -15.10 4.85 23.44
N GLU A 177 -16.28 4.40 23.89
CA GLU A 177 -16.48 3.04 24.35
C GLU A 177 -16.70 2.09 23.17
N TYR A 178 -16.12 0.89 23.28
CA TYR A 178 -16.26 -0.21 22.32
C TYR A 178 -16.41 -1.52 23.08
N ASP A 179 -17.15 -2.45 22.49
CA ASP A 179 -17.27 -3.82 22.96
C ASP A 179 -16.87 -4.82 21.86
N LYS A 180 -16.93 -6.09 22.17
CA LYS A 180 -16.58 -7.15 21.21
C LYS A 180 -17.48 -7.18 19.96
N GLY A 181 -18.74 -6.76 20.10
CA GLY A 181 -19.70 -6.70 19.00
C GLY A 181 -19.38 -5.60 17.99
N ASP A 182 -18.56 -4.61 18.37
CA ASP A 182 -18.12 -3.53 17.48
C ASP A 182 -16.95 -3.94 16.56
N ILE A 183 -16.33 -5.10 16.83
CA ILE A 183 -15.20 -5.59 16.01
C ILE A 183 -15.74 -6.42 14.86
N ILE A 184 -15.45 -5.97 13.63
CA ILE A 184 -15.80 -6.66 12.41
C ILE A 184 -14.54 -7.20 11.76
N PHE A 185 -14.36 -8.52 11.80
CA PHE A 185 -13.29 -9.19 11.09
C PHE A 185 -13.70 -9.56 9.67
N SER A 186 -12.74 -9.52 8.75
CA SER A 186 -12.95 -10.08 7.41
C SER A 186 -13.19 -11.59 7.52
N LYS A 187 -14.27 -12.06 6.91
CA LYS A 187 -14.52 -13.51 6.76
C LYS A 187 -14.01 -13.92 5.39
N ARG A 188 -12.98 -14.74 5.37
CA ARG A 188 -12.56 -15.40 4.13
C ARG A 188 -13.60 -16.44 3.77
N ILE A 189 -14.16 -16.35 2.60
CA ILE A 189 -15.04 -17.38 2.05
C ILE A 189 -14.10 -18.48 1.52
N PRO A 190 -14.14 -19.70 2.08
CA PRO A 190 -13.34 -20.80 1.54
C PRO A 190 -13.79 -21.11 0.11
N LEU A 191 -12.89 -21.66 -0.69
CA LEU A 191 -13.24 -22.20 -2.00
C LEU A 191 -14.45 -23.13 -1.86
N GLN A 192 -15.50 -22.81 -2.61
CA GLN A 192 -16.69 -23.65 -2.65
C GLN A 192 -16.46 -24.81 -3.61
N GLY A 193 -16.67 -26.03 -3.12
CA GLY A 193 -16.53 -27.25 -3.89
C GLY A 193 -15.37 -28.14 -3.41
N GLU A 194 -15.51 -29.44 -3.62
CA GLU A 194 -14.44 -30.40 -3.37
C GLU A 194 -13.47 -30.43 -4.54
N ALA A 195 -12.18 -30.50 -4.23
CA ALA A 195 -11.12 -30.67 -5.22
C ALA A 195 -11.26 -32.04 -5.89
N SER A 196 -11.74 -32.07 -7.12
CA SER A 196 -12.13 -33.32 -7.82
C SER A 196 -11.08 -33.82 -8.79
N TYR A 197 -10.39 -32.92 -9.45
CA TYR A 197 -9.40 -33.21 -10.48
C TYR A 197 -8.19 -32.29 -10.37
N ARG A 198 -7.18 -32.57 -11.19
CA ARG A 198 -5.99 -31.72 -11.33
C ARG A 198 -5.86 -31.33 -12.80
N VAL A 199 -5.92 -30.02 -13.07
CA VAL A 199 -5.66 -29.50 -14.41
C VAL A 199 -4.16 -29.53 -14.68
N THR A 200 -3.77 -29.89 -15.90
CA THR A 200 -2.35 -29.96 -16.27
C THR A 200 -1.76 -28.59 -16.52
N GLY A 201 -0.46 -28.40 -16.26
CA GLY A 201 0.24 -27.16 -16.52
C GLY A 201 0.11 -26.67 -17.96
N ASN A 202 0.23 -27.60 -18.92
CA ASN A 202 0.05 -27.30 -20.34
C ASN A 202 -1.37 -26.79 -20.68
N ASP A 203 -2.40 -27.29 -20.00
CA ASP A 203 -3.77 -26.81 -20.21
C ASP A 203 -3.95 -25.37 -19.66
N TYR A 204 -3.28 -24.99 -18.56
CA TYR A 204 -3.27 -23.58 -18.10
C TYR A 204 -2.63 -22.65 -19.12
N GLN A 205 -1.48 -23.06 -19.69
CA GLN A 205 -0.82 -22.26 -20.72
C GLN A 205 -1.70 -22.12 -21.95
N THR A 206 -2.30 -23.23 -22.41
CA THR A 206 -3.20 -23.21 -23.56
C THR A 206 -4.43 -22.35 -23.33
N ILE A 207 -5.02 -22.37 -22.13
CA ILE A 207 -6.13 -21.50 -21.76
C ILE A 207 -5.68 -20.04 -21.81
N LYS A 208 -4.54 -19.70 -21.20
CA LYS A 208 -3.99 -18.34 -21.19
C LYS A 208 -3.80 -17.81 -22.62
N ASP A 209 -3.23 -18.62 -23.51
CA ASP A 209 -2.95 -18.23 -24.88
C ASP A 209 -4.24 -18.05 -25.72
N ASN A 210 -5.32 -18.73 -25.35
CA ASN A 210 -6.61 -18.72 -26.07
C ASN A 210 -7.75 -17.99 -25.32
N MET A 211 -7.43 -17.04 -24.45
CA MET A 211 -8.42 -16.34 -23.59
C MET A 211 -9.58 -15.67 -24.34
N LYS A 212 -9.42 -15.40 -25.64
CA LYS A 212 -10.46 -14.79 -26.47
C LYS A 212 -11.41 -15.82 -27.12
N SER A 213 -11.09 -17.11 -27.03
CA SER A 213 -11.86 -18.18 -27.68
C SER A 213 -12.61 -19.02 -26.64
N LEU A 214 -13.91 -18.78 -26.49
CA LEU A 214 -14.76 -19.55 -25.59
C LEU A 214 -14.78 -21.04 -25.94
N ASP A 215 -14.79 -21.38 -27.25
CA ASP A 215 -14.89 -22.77 -27.71
C ASP A 215 -13.63 -23.59 -27.37
N GLU A 216 -12.44 -22.99 -27.53
CA GLU A 216 -11.18 -23.67 -27.17
C GLU A 216 -11.10 -23.88 -25.65
N ILE A 217 -11.49 -22.90 -24.85
CA ILE A 217 -11.50 -23.04 -23.39
C ILE A 217 -12.52 -24.08 -22.94
N LYS A 218 -13.72 -24.11 -23.54
CA LYS A 218 -14.73 -25.16 -23.26
C LYS A 218 -14.24 -26.54 -23.64
N LYS A 219 -13.50 -26.69 -24.75
CA LYS A 219 -12.91 -27.96 -25.15
C LYS A 219 -11.91 -28.47 -24.12
N ILE A 220 -11.08 -27.56 -23.57
CA ILE A 220 -10.13 -27.91 -22.51
C ILE A 220 -10.91 -28.26 -21.22
N ALA A 221 -11.84 -27.40 -20.78
CA ALA A 221 -12.66 -27.64 -19.60
C ALA A 221 -13.44 -28.95 -19.66
N GLY A 222 -13.93 -29.31 -20.85
CA GLY A 222 -14.64 -30.57 -21.13
C GLY A 222 -13.82 -31.84 -20.89
N LYS A 223 -12.48 -31.74 -20.76
CA LYS A 223 -11.64 -32.87 -20.33
C LYS A 223 -11.85 -33.21 -18.84
N TYR A 224 -12.31 -32.26 -18.05
CA TYR A 224 -12.34 -32.34 -16.60
C TYR A 224 -13.77 -32.37 -16.02
N TYR A 225 -14.73 -31.67 -16.66
CA TYR A 225 -16.12 -31.64 -16.21
C TYR A 225 -17.10 -31.31 -17.35
N ASP A 226 -18.40 -31.55 -17.14
CA ASP A 226 -19.45 -31.17 -18.09
C ASP A 226 -19.73 -29.67 -18.01
N CYS A 227 -19.12 -28.91 -18.94
CA CYS A 227 -19.12 -27.44 -18.94
C CYS A 227 -20.39 -26.88 -19.57
N LYS A 228 -21.23 -26.20 -18.75
CA LYS A 228 -22.47 -25.54 -19.21
C LYS A 228 -22.40 -24.02 -19.20
N ALA A 229 -21.30 -23.43 -18.73
CA ALA A 229 -21.13 -22.00 -18.62
C ALA A 229 -21.17 -21.27 -19.96
N SER A 230 -21.65 -20.03 -19.97
CA SER A 230 -21.94 -19.27 -21.18
C SER A 230 -20.83 -18.29 -21.61
N ASN A 231 -19.90 -17.98 -20.71
CA ASN A 231 -18.80 -17.08 -20.99
C ASN A 231 -17.48 -17.59 -20.37
N VAL A 232 -16.37 -17.06 -20.85
CA VAL A 232 -15.01 -17.48 -20.46
C VAL A 232 -14.80 -17.40 -18.95
N ARG A 233 -15.20 -16.32 -18.30
CA ARG A 233 -14.99 -16.12 -16.86
C ARG A 233 -15.68 -17.17 -16.03
N GLU A 234 -16.92 -17.52 -16.36
CA GLU A 234 -17.68 -18.58 -15.69
C GLU A 234 -17.07 -19.97 -15.93
N VAL A 235 -16.64 -20.25 -17.17
CA VAL A 235 -15.93 -21.53 -17.47
C VAL A 235 -14.70 -21.67 -16.61
N LEU A 236 -13.89 -20.62 -16.50
CA LEU A 236 -12.70 -20.62 -15.66
C LEU A 236 -13.06 -20.75 -14.18
N PHE A 237 -14.10 -20.09 -13.71
CA PHE A 237 -14.55 -20.21 -12.32
C PHE A 237 -14.94 -21.64 -11.99
N GLU A 238 -15.75 -22.29 -12.83
CA GLU A 238 -16.20 -23.67 -12.62
C GLU A 238 -15.05 -24.69 -12.72
N LEU A 239 -14.13 -24.48 -13.67
CA LEU A 239 -12.93 -25.31 -13.84
C LEU A 239 -12.01 -25.20 -12.63
N LEU A 240 -11.64 -23.97 -12.26
CA LEU A 240 -10.62 -23.72 -11.26
C LEU A 240 -11.12 -23.92 -9.81
N SER A 241 -12.41 -23.74 -9.55
CA SER A 241 -12.99 -23.99 -8.21
C SER A 241 -12.87 -25.42 -7.72
N ARG A 242 -12.71 -26.41 -8.61
CA ARG A 242 -12.58 -27.85 -8.30
C ARG A 242 -11.18 -28.40 -8.56
N ASP A 243 -10.25 -27.55 -8.94
CA ASP A 243 -8.89 -27.95 -9.27
C ASP A 243 -8.02 -28.09 -8.02
N LYS A 244 -7.37 -29.25 -7.86
CA LYS A 244 -6.48 -29.56 -6.73
C LYS A 244 -5.29 -28.59 -6.63
N ASN A 245 -4.77 -28.08 -7.74
CA ASN A 245 -3.68 -27.12 -7.71
C ASN A 245 -4.14 -25.78 -7.15
N VAL A 246 -5.33 -25.33 -7.50
CA VAL A 246 -5.95 -24.09 -6.97
C VAL A 246 -6.25 -24.21 -5.49
N HIS A 247 -6.75 -25.38 -5.03
CA HIS A 247 -6.95 -25.63 -3.61
C HIS A 247 -5.62 -25.64 -2.84
N ALA A 248 -4.57 -26.28 -3.37
CA ALA A 248 -3.24 -26.25 -2.77
C ALA A 248 -2.68 -24.81 -2.68
N LEU A 249 -2.80 -24.04 -3.74
CA LEU A 249 -2.39 -22.63 -3.76
C LEU A 249 -3.18 -21.81 -2.73
N SER A 250 -4.48 -22.03 -2.62
CA SER A 250 -5.33 -21.38 -1.62
C SER A 250 -4.88 -21.65 -0.19
N GLU A 251 -4.57 -22.92 0.14
CA GLU A 251 -4.08 -23.29 1.47
C GLU A 251 -2.68 -22.69 1.75
N LEU A 252 -1.78 -22.67 0.77
CA LEU A 252 -0.45 -22.05 0.90
C LEU A 252 -0.54 -20.55 1.21
N LEU A 253 -1.49 -19.85 0.60
CA LEU A 253 -1.69 -18.41 0.74
C LEU A 253 -2.66 -18.02 1.86
N LYS A 254 -3.22 -18.98 2.57
CA LYS A 254 -4.22 -18.74 3.62
C LYS A 254 -3.74 -17.84 4.75
N LEU A 255 -2.46 -17.96 5.11
CA LEU A 255 -1.84 -17.20 6.20
C LEU A 255 -1.14 -15.91 5.74
N GLY A 256 -1.20 -15.58 4.46
CA GLY A 256 -0.59 -14.36 3.93
C GLY A 256 0.20 -14.57 2.65
N SER A 257 0.92 -13.53 2.22
CA SER A 257 1.78 -13.58 1.05
C SER A 257 2.95 -14.56 1.25
N LYS A 258 3.34 -15.23 0.18
CA LYS A 258 4.48 -16.16 0.15
C LYS A 258 5.41 -15.80 -0.99
N ASP A 259 6.68 -16.07 -0.82
CA ASP A 259 7.64 -15.98 -1.92
C ASP A 259 7.26 -16.95 -3.04
N PHE A 260 7.41 -16.50 -4.29
CA PHE A 260 7.08 -17.30 -5.47
C PHE A 260 7.85 -18.63 -5.52
N SER A 261 9.11 -18.63 -5.05
CA SER A 261 9.93 -19.83 -5.00
C SER A 261 9.39 -20.86 -4.03
N ILE A 262 8.82 -20.43 -2.91
CA ILE A 262 8.19 -21.34 -1.93
C ILE A 262 6.94 -21.98 -2.55
N ILE A 263 6.10 -21.17 -3.21
CA ILE A 263 4.89 -21.67 -3.89
C ILE A 263 5.27 -22.67 -4.99
N TYR A 264 6.28 -22.32 -5.78
CA TYR A 264 6.75 -23.20 -6.85
C TYR A 264 7.31 -24.52 -6.32
N ASN A 265 8.08 -24.52 -5.23
CA ASN A 265 8.63 -25.73 -4.62
C ASN A 265 7.55 -26.71 -4.13
N GLU A 266 6.37 -26.22 -3.77
CA GLU A 266 5.23 -27.06 -3.39
C GLU A 266 4.46 -27.63 -4.60
N LEU A 267 4.55 -26.97 -5.75
CA LEU A 267 3.78 -27.33 -6.95
C LEU A 267 4.64 -27.81 -8.12
N HIS A 268 5.98 -27.84 -7.99
CA HIS A 268 6.91 -28.13 -9.09
C HIS A 268 6.76 -29.54 -9.69
N GLU A 269 6.24 -30.50 -8.93
CA GLU A 269 5.96 -31.84 -9.44
C GLU A 269 4.82 -31.84 -10.50
N TYR A 270 3.97 -30.83 -10.48
CA TYR A 270 2.75 -30.76 -11.29
C TYR A 270 2.80 -29.74 -12.40
N MET A 271 3.70 -28.75 -12.31
CA MET A 271 3.81 -27.68 -13.31
C MET A 271 5.17 -26.97 -13.25
N SER A 272 5.57 -26.41 -14.38
CA SER A 272 6.73 -25.52 -14.51
C SER A 272 6.42 -24.10 -13.93
N LYS A 273 7.45 -23.24 -13.85
CA LYS A 273 7.28 -21.84 -13.40
C LYS A 273 6.34 -21.06 -14.32
N ASP A 274 6.46 -21.21 -15.61
CA ASP A 274 5.64 -20.50 -16.60
C ASP A 274 4.18 -20.94 -16.52
N GLU A 275 3.94 -22.23 -16.34
CA GLU A 275 2.59 -22.78 -16.14
C GLU A 275 1.97 -22.33 -14.81
N LEU A 276 2.75 -22.16 -13.73
CA LEU A 276 2.28 -21.57 -12.49
C LEU A 276 1.89 -20.10 -12.68
N ILE A 277 2.68 -19.33 -13.43
CA ILE A 277 2.33 -17.95 -13.79
C ILE A 277 1.04 -17.93 -14.62
N ALA A 278 0.91 -18.84 -15.58
CA ALA A 278 -0.33 -18.96 -16.36
C ALA A 278 -1.54 -19.27 -15.48
N LEU A 279 -1.41 -20.20 -14.51
CA LEU A 279 -2.45 -20.50 -13.53
C LEU A 279 -2.88 -19.26 -12.74
N ILE A 280 -1.93 -18.49 -12.22
CA ILE A 280 -2.23 -17.27 -11.44
C ILE A 280 -2.98 -16.24 -12.28
N ASP A 281 -2.56 -16.04 -13.54
CA ASP A 281 -3.20 -15.09 -14.45
C ASP A 281 -4.66 -15.48 -14.75
N ILE A 282 -4.92 -16.75 -15.01
CA ILE A 282 -6.28 -17.23 -15.32
C ILE A 282 -7.19 -17.25 -14.07
N ILE A 283 -6.65 -17.46 -12.86
CA ILE A 283 -7.40 -17.36 -11.61
C ILE A 283 -8.00 -15.97 -11.44
N ASN A 284 -7.23 -14.92 -11.72
CA ASN A 284 -7.68 -13.53 -11.60
C ASN A 284 -8.81 -13.17 -12.57
N MET A 285 -8.99 -13.95 -13.63
CA MET A 285 -10.07 -13.75 -14.60
C MET A 285 -11.31 -14.61 -14.31
N ALA A 286 -11.19 -15.58 -13.41
CA ALA A 286 -12.27 -16.49 -13.05
C ALA A 286 -13.32 -15.77 -12.20
N GLU A 287 -14.53 -15.60 -12.73
CA GLU A 287 -15.61 -14.85 -12.09
C GLU A 287 -16.96 -15.52 -12.37
N LYS A 288 -17.84 -15.57 -11.37
CA LYS A 288 -19.23 -16.01 -11.51
C LYS A 288 -20.15 -15.10 -10.72
N ASN A 289 -21.20 -14.59 -11.38
CA ASN A 289 -22.17 -13.66 -10.80
C ASN A 289 -21.52 -12.41 -10.17
N GLY A 290 -20.47 -11.85 -10.77
CA GLY A 290 -19.76 -10.70 -10.24
C GLY A 290 -18.83 -11.00 -9.06
N VAL A 291 -18.61 -12.28 -8.73
CA VAL A 291 -17.71 -12.71 -7.66
C VAL A 291 -16.52 -13.43 -8.28
N GLY A 292 -15.32 -12.89 -8.08
CA GLY A 292 -14.07 -13.51 -8.48
C GLY A 292 -13.75 -14.75 -7.66
N LEU A 293 -13.01 -15.70 -8.23
CA LEU A 293 -12.59 -16.91 -7.54
C LEU A 293 -11.59 -16.55 -6.42
N PHE A 294 -10.55 -15.78 -6.77
CA PHE A 294 -9.57 -15.19 -5.88
C PHE A 294 -9.11 -13.84 -6.43
N ASP A 295 -8.63 -12.98 -5.54
CA ASP A 295 -7.88 -11.77 -5.90
C ASP A 295 -6.40 -12.01 -5.57
N LEU A 296 -5.68 -12.58 -6.52
CA LEU A 296 -4.24 -12.83 -6.41
C LEU A 296 -3.46 -11.62 -6.92
N LYS A 297 -2.52 -11.13 -6.12
CA LYS A 297 -1.67 -10.00 -6.48
C LYS A 297 -0.20 -10.39 -6.38
N TYR A 298 0.55 -10.01 -7.42
CA TYR A 298 2.00 -10.04 -7.35
C TYR A 298 2.49 -8.80 -6.59
N HIS A 299 3.25 -9.03 -5.53
CA HIS A 299 4.02 -7.97 -4.89
C HIS A 299 5.46 -8.08 -5.37
N SER A 300 5.83 -7.23 -6.31
CA SER A 300 7.23 -7.09 -6.72
C SER A 300 7.83 -5.93 -5.94
N PHE A 301 8.72 -6.25 -5.01
CA PHE A 301 9.52 -5.24 -4.35
C PHE A 301 10.66 -4.85 -5.27
N VAL A 302 10.44 -3.83 -6.08
CA VAL A 302 11.53 -3.18 -6.80
C VAL A 302 12.25 -2.29 -5.78
N ARG A 303 13.33 -2.81 -5.20
CA ARG A 303 14.24 -1.94 -4.46
C ARG A 303 14.83 -0.96 -5.48
N PRO A 304 14.89 0.35 -5.19
CA PRO A 304 15.77 1.22 -5.94
C PRO A 304 17.14 0.57 -5.91
N LEU A 305 17.87 0.60 -7.02
CA LEU A 305 19.16 -0.03 -7.20
C LEU A 305 19.92 0.04 -5.88
N SER A 306 20.22 -1.12 -5.28
CA SER A 306 20.97 -1.21 -4.04
C SER A 306 22.43 -0.86 -4.33
N GLY A 307 22.72 0.42 -4.59
CA GLY A 307 24.05 0.90 -4.89
C GLY A 307 24.63 0.40 -6.21
N ALA A 308 25.75 0.97 -6.58
CA ALA A 308 26.66 0.43 -7.57
C ALA A 308 27.81 -0.24 -6.82
N TYR A 309 28.36 -1.32 -7.36
CA TYR A 309 29.48 -2.04 -6.78
C TYR A 309 30.69 -1.88 -7.69
N VAL A 310 31.81 -1.46 -7.12
CA VAL A 310 33.02 -1.13 -7.87
C VAL A 310 34.21 -1.92 -7.34
N THR A 311 35.05 -2.45 -8.25
CA THR A 311 36.36 -3.01 -7.91
C THR A 311 37.43 -1.94 -7.93
N TYR A 312 38.41 -2.02 -7.05
CA TYR A 312 39.55 -1.11 -7.00
C TYR A 312 40.81 -1.82 -7.53
N GLY A 313 41.36 -1.31 -8.62
CA GLY A 313 42.51 -1.82 -9.31
C GLY A 313 42.94 -0.91 -10.45
N LYS A 314 43.89 -1.34 -11.28
CA LYS A 314 44.30 -0.55 -12.47
C LYS A 314 43.15 -0.28 -13.45
N GLU A 315 42.20 -1.19 -13.52
CA GLU A 315 40.99 -1.06 -14.32
C GLU A 315 39.78 -1.34 -13.43
N PRO A 316 39.14 -0.31 -12.87
CA PRO A 316 37.95 -0.49 -12.03
C PRO A 316 36.78 -0.99 -12.89
N LYS A 317 36.05 -2.00 -12.36
CA LYS A 317 34.84 -2.57 -12.97
C LYS A 317 33.64 -2.24 -12.14
N LEU A 318 32.51 -1.94 -12.80
CA LEU A 318 31.24 -1.55 -12.19
C LEU A 318 30.19 -2.65 -12.39
N SER A 319 29.44 -2.96 -11.34
CA SER A 319 28.23 -3.77 -11.39
C SER A 319 27.08 -3.02 -10.75
N LEU A 320 25.90 -3.05 -11.38
CA LEU A 320 24.64 -2.56 -10.83
C LEU A 320 23.89 -3.66 -10.04
N MET A 321 24.39 -4.89 -10.08
CA MET A 321 23.87 -6.00 -9.29
C MET A 321 24.70 -6.16 -8.02
N LYS A 322 24.02 -6.45 -6.90
CA LYS A 322 24.71 -6.72 -5.62
C LYS A 322 25.67 -7.89 -5.81
N THR A 323 26.97 -7.60 -5.68
CA THR A 323 28.02 -8.59 -5.78
C THR A 323 29.18 -8.27 -4.82
N ASN A 324 29.81 -9.29 -4.29
CA ASN A 324 30.99 -9.14 -3.46
C ASN A 324 32.29 -9.24 -4.26
N GLU A 325 32.21 -9.70 -5.51
CA GLU A 325 33.35 -9.96 -6.36
C GLU A 325 33.00 -9.77 -7.84
N ILE A 326 33.92 -9.17 -8.60
CA ILE A 326 33.85 -9.04 -10.05
C ILE A 326 35.20 -9.50 -10.60
N ASP A 327 35.22 -10.55 -11.40
CA ASP A 327 36.43 -11.12 -12.03
C ASP A 327 37.56 -11.41 -11.03
N GLY A 328 37.26 -12.01 -9.87
CA GLY A 328 38.22 -12.36 -8.84
C GLY A 328 38.72 -11.19 -7.96
N MET A 329 38.14 -9.98 -8.17
CA MET A 329 38.50 -8.80 -7.35
C MET A 329 37.30 -8.43 -6.44
N LYS A 330 37.61 -8.05 -5.19
CA LYS A 330 36.61 -7.60 -4.23
C LYS A 330 35.90 -6.34 -4.77
N ALA A 331 34.59 -6.37 -4.73
CA ALA A 331 33.72 -5.24 -5.12
C ALA A 331 33.12 -4.59 -3.87
N PHE A 332 33.12 -3.26 -3.82
CA PHE A 332 32.59 -2.47 -2.72
C PHE A 332 31.41 -1.63 -3.20
N GLU A 333 30.43 -1.45 -2.34
CA GLU A 333 29.30 -0.60 -2.60
C GLU A 333 29.73 0.87 -2.67
N VAL A 334 29.20 1.60 -3.66
CA VAL A 334 29.48 3.02 -3.89
C VAL A 334 28.20 3.82 -3.69
N GLY A 335 28.29 4.91 -2.96
CA GLY A 335 27.25 5.91 -2.79
C GLY A 335 27.70 7.29 -3.27
N ASN A 336 26.77 8.21 -3.41
CA ASN A 336 27.04 9.61 -3.71
C ASN A 336 26.47 10.52 -2.63
N CYS A 337 27.21 11.54 -2.24
CA CYS A 337 26.73 12.58 -1.35
C CYS A 337 25.57 13.34 -2.00
N ARG A 338 24.45 13.51 -1.29
CA ARG A 338 23.27 14.24 -1.79
C ARG A 338 23.51 15.73 -1.98
N TYR A 339 24.53 16.29 -1.30
CA TYR A 339 24.83 17.74 -1.32
C TYR A 339 25.85 18.11 -2.37
N CYS A 340 27.00 17.39 -2.41
CA CYS A 340 28.10 17.72 -3.32
C CYS A 340 28.32 16.70 -4.44
N ASN A 341 27.54 15.62 -4.47
CA ASN A 341 27.59 14.53 -5.45
C ASN A 341 28.94 13.78 -5.48
N SER A 342 29.78 13.94 -4.45
CA SER A 342 31.02 13.22 -4.33
C SER A 342 30.81 11.73 -4.11
N PRO A 343 31.53 10.84 -4.84
CA PRO A 343 31.42 9.41 -4.66
C PRO A 343 32.17 8.97 -3.40
N TYR A 344 31.58 8.01 -2.67
CA TYR A 344 32.21 7.37 -1.51
C TYR A 344 31.95 5.86 -1.52
N ILE A 345 32.85 5.14 -0.85
CA ILE A 345 32.74 3.69 -0.63
C ILE A 345 32.03 3.44 0.69
N ILE A 346 31.17 2.45 0.70
CA ILE A 346 30.48 1.99 1.91
C ILE A 346 31.14 0.68 2.36
N GLY A 347 31.61 0.64 3.59
CA GLY A 347 32.27 -0.54 4.14
C GLY A 347 32.40 -0.50 5.65
N LYS A 348 33.08 -1.50 6.20
CA LYS A 348 33.37 -1.63 7.63
C LYS A 348 34.88 -1.62 7.86
N ILE A 349 35.33 -0.84 8.82
CA ILE A 349 36.75 -0.90 9.25
C ILE A 349 36.93 -2.03 10.24
N GLN A 350 37.90 -2.87 9.98
CA GLN A 350 38.45 -3.82 10.96
C GLN A 350 39.90 -3.43 11.28
N ARG A 351 40.14 -3.09 12.54
CA ARG A 351 41.48 -2.84 13.04
C ARG A 351 42.21 -4.16 13.31
N SER A 352 43.37 -4.33 12.71
CA SER A 352 44.28 -5.45 13.06
C SER A 352 44.99 -5.16 14.38
N LYS A 353 45.09 -6.18 15.23
CA LYS A 353 45.84 -6.07 16.50
C LYS A 353 47.36 -6.24 16.30
N ASP A 354 47.75 -6.89 15.20
CA ASP A 354 49.12 -7.35 15.01
C ASP A 354 49.98 -6.42 14.14
N ASP A 355 49.42 -5.72 13.18
CA ASP A 355 50.15 -4.92 12.19
C ASP A 355 49.82 -3.42 12.16
N GLN A 356 48.96 -2.94 13.07
CA GLN A 356 48.49 -1.56 13.15
C GLN A 356 47.80 -1.03 11.86
N MET A 357 47.39 -1.93 10.97
CA MET A 357 46.71 -1.58 9.75
C MET A 357 45.18 -1.69 9.91
N ASP A 358 44.47 -0.77 9.30
CA ASP A 358 43.02 -0.81 9.21
C ASP A 358 42.62 -1.45 7.86
N TYR A 359 41.79 -2.47 7.92
CA TYR A 359 41.28 -3.18 6.73
C TYR A 359 39.86 -2.76 6.43
N LEU A 360 39.57 -2.43 5.16
CA LEU A 360 38.23 -2.20 4.68
C LEU A 360 37.57 -3.53 4.33
N LEU A 361 36.53 -3.87 5.06
CA LEU A 361 35.70 -5.05 4.82
C LEU A 361 34.41 -4.71 4.04
N GLN A 362 34.05 -5.63 3.17
CA GLN A 362 32.77 -5.57 2.47
C GLN A 362 31.62 -5.78 3.45
N ASN A 363 30.51 -5.10 3.17
CA ASN A 363 29.27 -5.27 3.92
C ASN A 363 28.53 -6.52 3.41
N LYS A 364 28.89 -7.71 3.90
CA LYS A 364 28.42 -8.99 3.35
C LYS A 364 26.99 -9.36 3.75
N GLU A 365 26.47 -8.91 4.90
CA GLU A 365 25.28 -9.50 5.54
C GLU A 365 24.30 -8.49 6.13
N ILE A 366 24.52 -7.19 5.98
CA ILE A 366 23.68 -6.20 6.65
C ILE A 366 22.85 -5.45 5.61
N ASP A 367 21.54 -5.68 5.62
CA ASP A 367 20.58 -4.77 5.02
C ASP A 367 20.59 -3.49 5.87
N ILE A 368 21.11 -2.41 5.32
CA ILE A 368 21.29 -1.12 6.01
C ILE A 368 19.96 -0.63 6.63
N TYR A 369 18.83 -1.08 6.07
CA TYR A 369 17.48 -0.70 6.52
C TYR A 369 16.91 -1.61 7.62
N GLU A 370 17.39 -2.86 7.78
CA GLU A 370 16.90 -3.77 8.82
C GLU A 370 17.63 -3.61 10.16
N ASN A 371 18.86 -3.07 10.18
CA ASN A 371 19.71 -3.04 11.38
C ASN A 371 19.89 -1.65 12.00
N TYR A 372 19.09 -0.67 11.64
CA TYR A 372 19.08 0.62 12.33
C TYR A 372 18.40 0.47 13.71
N GLY A 373 19.09 -0.15 14.64
CA GLY A 373 18.63 -0.16 16.03
C GLY A 373 19.08 -1.27 16.97
N ASN A 374 19.66 -2.38 16.50
CA ASN A 374 19.84 -3.53 17.39
C ASN A 374 21.27 -4.07 17.58
N ASP A 375 22.29 -3.59 16.90
CA ASP A 375 23.66 -4.09 17.11
C ASP A 375 24.67 -2.95 17.29
N GLN A 376 25.09 -2.72 18.54
CA GLN A 376 26.07 -1.69 18.92
C GLN A 376 27.49 -1.95 18.39
N ASN A 377 27.75 -3.09 17.74
CA ASN A 377 29.07 -3.52 17.29
C ASN A 377 29.31 -3.36 15.77
N VAL A 378 28.34 -2.92 14.99
CA VAL A 378 28.50 -2.76 13.55
C VAL A 378 28.46 -1.27 13.18
N ARG A 379 29.63 -0.69 12.97
CA ARG A 379 29.77 0.66 12.46
C ARG A 379 29.98 0.61 10.95
N ILE A 380 29.07 1.20 10.20
CA ILE A 380 29.24 1.45 8.76
C ILE A 380 29.96 2.78 8.62
N ASP A 381 31.08 2.76 7.92
CA ASP A 381 31.84 3.96 7.64
C ASP A 381 31.80 4.27 6.14
N TYR A 382 31.87 5.56 5.83
CA TYR A 382 31.84 6.10 4.48
C TYR A 382 33.23 6.66 4.16
N PHE A 383 33.84 6.17 3.08
CA PHE A 383 35.21 6.54 2.69
C PHE A 383 35.16 7.37 1.42
N LEU A 384 35.57 8.63 1.54
CA LEU A 384 35.66 9.53 0.40
C LEU A 384 36.89 9.15 -0.45
N LEU A 385 36.72 9.10 -1.77
CA LEU A 385 37.83 8.83 -2.68
C LEU A 385 38.64 10.13 -2.87
N ALA A 386 39.91 10.13 -2.43
CA ALA A 386 40.74 11.31 -2.38
C ALA A 386 40.87 12.09 -3.72
N ASN A 387 40.75 11.40 -4.86
CA ASN A 387 40.81 12.04 -6.18
C ASN A 387 39.45 12.64 -6.63
N ALA A 388 38.40 12.54 -5.83
CA ALA A 388 37.07 13.05 -6.16
C ALA A 388 36.72 14.37 -5.46
N VAL A 389 37.62 14.90 -4.65
CA VAL A 389 37.43 16.11 -3.84
C VAL A 389 38.30 17.24 -4.38
N ASN A 390 37.72 18.38 -4.68
CA ASN A 390 38.47 19.62 -4.81
C ASN A 390 39.04 19.97 -3.44
N GLU A 391 40.36 20.06 -3.30
CA GLU A 391 41.10 20.29 -2.04
C GLU A 391 40.65 21.60 -1.33
N GLU A 392 39.96 22.51 -2.00
CA GLU A 392 39.48 23.78 -1.45
C GLU A 392 38.27 23.68 -0.53
N GLU A 393 37.52 22.57 -0.53
CA GLU A 393 36.30 22.40 0.29
C GLU A 393 36.46 21.62 1.59
N VAL A 394 37.61 20.96 1.80
CA VAL A 394 37.86 20.10 2.99
C VAL A 394 38.23 20.87 4.27
N GLY A 395 38.29 22.17 4.20
CA GLY A 395 38.78 23.03 5.32
C GLY A 395 37.69 23.82 6.05
N LYS A 396 36.37 23.56 5.81
CA LYS A 396 35.31 24.32 6.49
C LYS A 396 34.28 23.38 7.11
N GLU A 397 34.61 22.80 8.24
CA GLU A 397 33.71 22.47 9.33
C GLU A 397 34.24 23.08 10.62
#